data_dd2b40275d48b431705a7bfdc635dd84
#
_entry.id   dd2b40275d48b431705a7bfdc635dd84
#
_cell.length_a   1.000
_cell.length_b   1.000
_cell.length_c   1.000
_cell.angle_alpha   90.00
_cell.angle_beta   90.00
_cell.angle_gamma   90.00
#
_symmetry.space_group_name_H-M   'P 1'
#
loop_
_entity.id
_entity.type
_entity.pdbx_description
1 polymer ?
#
loop_
_entity_poly.entity_id
_entity_poly.type
_entity_poly.pdbx_seq_one_letter_code
_entity_poly.pdbx_strand_id
1 'polypeptide(L)'
;MLFRSRHEKPRVSAFTSAKIDKILDLKPDLVFGFSDLQADICQALVKAGLNVHIFNHRSVIGIFDMIATVGAIVQATDRSTALIQQFNQGLAQISALAQTFKRKPKIYFEEWHEPPISCIQWVSELIEIAGGEDCFKELSTESLGKDRIIANPNEVITRNPDIIMGSWCGRKLDRKSTRLNSSHT
;
A
#
# COMPACT_ATOMS: atom_id res chain seq x y z
N MET A 1 -14.39 8.29 7.63
CA MET A 1 -14.98 7.19 8.44
C MET A 1 -13.91 6.11 8.70
N LEU A 2 -12.73 6.53 9.09
CA LEU A 2 -11.57 5.66 9.22
C LEU A 2 -11.45 5.19 10.68
N PHE A 3 -11.50 3.86 10.88
CA PHE A 3 -11.09 3.18 12.12
C PHE A 3 -12.00 3.31 13.36
N ARG A 4 -13.31 3.33 13.22
CA ARG A 4 -14.24 3.10 14.34
C ARG A 4 -13.88 1.82 15.10
N SER A 5 -13.60 0.75 14.38
CA SER A 5 -13.20 -0.55 14.94
C SER A 5 -11.92 -0.53 15.79
N ARG A 6 -11.04 0.46 15.62
CA ARG A 6 -9.81 0.58 16.41
C ARG A 6 -10.07 0.72 17.93
N HIS A 7 -11.20 1.29 18.31
CA HIS A 7 -11.58 1.48 19.71
C HIS A 7 -12.53 0.40 20.23
N GLU A 8 -13.18 -0.32 19.32
CA GLU A 8 -14.20 -1.32 19.62
C GLU A 8 -13.66 -2.76 19.59
N LYS A 9 -12.54 -3.01 18.92
CA LYS A 9 -11.95 -4.34 18.76
C LYS A 9 -10.63 -4.45 19.52
N PRO A 10 -10.33 -5.62 20.11
CA PRO A 10 -9.07 -5.84 20.80
C PRO A 10 -7.89 -5.77 19.81
N ARG A 11 -6.80 -5.15 20.25
CA ARG A 11 -5.56 -5.14 19.48
C ARG A 11 -4.76 -6.39 19.77
N VAL A 12 -4.51 -7.19 18.75
CA VAL A 12 -3.79 -8.46 18.83
C VAL A 12 -2.43 -8.43 18.14
N SER A 13 -2.22 -7.47 17.23
CA SER A 13 -0.99 -7.36 16.44
C SER A 13 -0.62 -5.92 16.12
N ALA A 14 0.65 -5.71 15.80
CA ALA A 14 1.15 -4.65 14.94
C ALA A 14 1.54 -5.28 13.59
N PHE A 15 2.08 -4.49 12.65
CA PHE A 15 2.37 -5.03 11.31
C PHE A 15 3.39 -6.16 11.32
N THR A 16 4.47 -6.04 12.11
CA THR A 16 5.56 -7.03 12.19
C THR A 16 5.60 -7.82 13.48
N SER A 17 4.57 -7.73 14.34
CA SER A 17 4.50 -8.46 15.59
C SER A 17 3.07 -8.84 15.95
N ALA A 18 2.88 -9.98 16.60
CA ALA A 18 1.57 -10.46 17.04
C ALA A 18 1.64 -11.02 18.46
N LYS A 19 0.55 -10.88 19.19
CA LYS A 19 0.34 -11.49 20.51
C LYS A 19 -0.47 -12.76 20.31
N ILE A 20 0.26 -13.88 20.06
CA ILE A 20 -0.36 -15.17 19.72
C ILE A 20 -1.41 -15.59 20.76
N ASP A 21 -1.08 -15.49 22.05
CA ASP A 21 -2.02 -15.86 23.12
C ASP A 21 -3.33 -15.07 23.04
N LYS A 22 -3.27 -13.75 22.76
CA LYS A 22 -4.47 -12.94 22.60
C LYS A 22 -5.28 -13.30 21.35
N ILE A 23 -4.63 -13.79 20.29
CA ILE A 23 -5.32 -14.26 19.11
C ILE A 23 -6.04 -15.58 19.44
N LEU A 24 -5.38 -16.48 20.15
CA LEU A 24 -5.96 -17.76 20.61
C LEU A 24 -7.17 -17.54 21.52
N ASP A 25 -7.08 -16.58 22.45
CA ASP A 25 -8.18 -16.23 23.36
C ASP A 25 -9.47 -15.79 22.63
N LEU A 26 -9.32 -15.20 21.43
CA LEU A 26 -10.43 -14.80 20.58
C LEU A 26 -11.09 -15.98 19.84
N LYS A 27 -10.47 -17.17 19.85
CA LYS A 27 -10.94 -18.39 19.17
C LYS A 27 -11.38 -18.14 17.72
N PRO A 28 -10.52 -17.56 16.86
CA PRO A 28 -10.91 -17.25 15.50
C PRO A 28 -11.02 -18.54 14.66
N ASP A 29 -12.00 -18.59 13.75
CA ASP A 29 -12.10 -19.68 12.75
C ASP A 29 -11.00 -19.54 11.69
N LEU A 30 -10.58 -18.30 11.38
CA LEU A 30 -9.57 -17.97 10.39
C LEU A 30 -8.87 -16.67 10.76
N VAL A 31 -7.55 -16.62 10.50
CA VAL A 31 -6.74 -15.40 10.62
C VAL A 31 -6.30 -14.95 9.24
N PHE A 32 -6.53 -13.68 8.92
CA PHE A 32 -5.96 -13.04 7.75
C PHE A 32 -4.67 -12.31 8.10
N GLY A 33 -3.66 -12.47 7.27
CA GLY A 33 -2.42 -11.70 7.33
C GLY A 33 -2.07 -11.10 5.97
N PHE A 34 -1.05 -10.27 5.96
CA PHE A 34 -0.60 -9.60 4.75
C PHE A 34 0.92 -9.55 4.68
N SER A 35 1.46 -9.87 3.50
CA SER A 35 2.87 -9.77 3.18
C SER A 35 3.75 -10.89 3.77
N ASP A 36 4.82 -11.16 3.07
CA ASP A 36 5.96 -11.99 3.46
C ASP A 36 6.61 -11.54 4.80
N LEU A 37 6.49 -10.24 5.15
CA LEU A 37 6.93 -9.72 6.45
C LEU A 37 6.20 -10.36 7.65
N GLN A 38 5.07 -11.01 7.43
CA GLN A 38 4.30 -11.73 8.46
C GLN A 38 4.50 -13.26 8.40
N ALA A 39 5.48 -13.76 7.66
CA ALA A 39 5.70 -15.20 7.51
C ALA A 39 5.95 -15.91 8.85
N ASP A 40 6.76 -15.31 9.74
CA ASP A 40 7.03 -15.89 11.06
C ASP A 40 5.79 -15.90 11.95
N ILE A 41 4.96 -14.84 11.87
CA ILE A 41 3.67 -14.77 12.57
C ILE A 41 2.74 -15.87 12.05
N CYS A 42 2.66 -16.05 10.74
CA CYS A 42 1.88 -17.10 10.11
C CYS A 42 2.32 -18.48 10.59
N GLN A 43 3.63 -18.75 10.60
CA GLN A 43 4.18 -20.00 11.10
C GLN A 43 3.77 -20.26 12.56
N ALA A 44 3.87 -19.25 13.42
CA ALA A 44 3.51 -19.37 14.83
C ALA A 44 2.01 -19.68 15.01
N LEU A 45 1.14 -19.01 14.25
CA LEU A 45 -0.32 -19.23 14.28
C LEU A 45 -0.69 -20.63 13.79
N VAL A 46 -0.08 -21.11 12.70
CA VAL A 46 -0.29 -22.47 12.18
C VAL A 46 0.17 -23.53 13.19
N LYS A 47 1.34 -23.35 13.83
CA LYS A 47 1.81 -24.23 14.91
C LYS A 47 0.88 -24.24 16.13
N ALA A 48 0.17 -23.14 16.37
CA ALA A 48 -0.85 -23.03 17.41
C ALA A 48 -2.22 -23.62 17.02
N GLY A 49 -2.32 -24.23 15.83
CA GLY A 49 -3.54 -24.93 15.35
C GLY A 49 -4.57 -24.03 14.67
N LEU A 50 -4.20 -22.79 14.31
CA LEU A 50 -5.12 -21.86 13.63
C LEU A 50 -5.03 -21.98 12.11
N ASN A 51 -6.17 -21.78 11.44
CA ASN A 51 -6.19 -21.56 9.99
C ASN A 51 -5.73 -20.15 9.68
N VAL A 52 -4.80 -20.01 8.72
CA VAL A 52 -4.24 -18.71 8.33
C VAL A 52 -4.26 -18.56 6.82
N HIS A 53 -4.69 -17.41 6.36
CA HIS A 53 -4.58 -17.02 4.96
C HIS A 53 -3.74 -15.73 4.85
N ILE A 54 -2.62 -15.81 4.13
CA ILE A 54 -1.72 -14.68 3.91
C ILE A 54 -1.92 -14.13 2.50
N PHE A 55 -2.28 -12.86 2.41
CA PHE A 55 -2.27 -12.12 1.15
C PHE A 55 -0.88 -11.54 0.89
N ASN A 56 -0.36 -11.78 -0.31
CA ASN A 56 0.97 -11.28 -0.71
C ASN A 56 0.92 -10.56 -2.06
N HIS A 57 -0.16 -9.81 -2.31
CA HIS A 57 -0.32 -9.04 -3.54
C HIS A 57 0.45 -7.71 -3.49
N ARG A 58 0.81 -7.21 -4.67
CA ARG A 58 1.52 -5.94 -4.85
C ARG A 58 0.87 -5.03 -5.88
N SER A 59 -0.06 -5.54 -6.70
CA SER A 59 -0.73 -4.84 -7.81
C SER A 59 -2.16 -4.43 -7.45
N VAL A 60 -2.72 -3.51 -8.22
CA VAL A 60 -4.14 -3.11 -8.11
C VAL A 60 -5.07 -4.30 -8.36
N ILE A 61 -4.76 -5.15 -9.35
CA ILE A 61 -5.56 -6.36 -9.60
C ILE A 61 -5.49 -7.32 -8.42
N GLY A 62 -4.33 -7.49 -7.80
CA GLY A 62 -4.18 -8.33 -6.61
C GLY A 62 -4.98 -7.82 -5.41
N ILE A 63 -5.22 -6.50 -5.30
CA ILE A 63 -6.14 -5.93 -4.30
C ILE A 63 -7.57 -6.39 -4.60
N PHE A 64 -8.00 -6.41 -5.86
CA PHE A 64 -9.34 -6.89 -6.24
C PHE A 64 -9.50 -8.40 -5.98
N ASP A 65 -8.47 -9.18 -6.27
CA ASP A 65 -8.45 -10.61 -5.96
C ASP A 65 -8.56 -10.87 -4.44
N MET A 66 -7.89 -10.05 -3.63
CA MET A 66 -8.02 -10.10 -2.18
C MET A 66 -9.45 -9.79 -1.74
N ILE A 67 -10.06 -8.73 -2.27
CA ILE A 67 -11.46 -8.36 -1.95
C ILE A 67 -12.43 -9.49 -2.33
N ALA A 68 -12.25 -10.10 -3.51
CA ALA A 68 -13.07 -11.22 -3.97
C ALA A 68 -12.89 -12.44 -3.04
N THR A 69 -11.66 -12.79 -2.70
CA THR A 69 -11.32 -13.92 -1.83
C THR A 69 -11.91 -13.75 -0.44
N VAL A 70 -11.72 -12.57 0.18
CA VAL A 70 -12.32 -12.27 1.49
C VAL A 70 -13.85 -12.36 1.40
N GLY A 71 -14.45 -11.76 0.36
CA GLY A 71 -15.89 -11.81 0.14
C GLY A 71 -16.44 -13.23 0.06
N ALA A 72 -15.74 -14.13 -0.64
CA ALA A 72 -16.11 -15.53 -0.74
C ALA A 72 -16.00 -16.25 0.62
N ILE A 73 -14.89 -16.05 1.34
CA ILE A 73 -14.65 -16.71 2.64
C ILE A 73 -15.70 -16.30 3.68
N VAL A 74 -16.07 -15.02 3.74
CA VAL A 74 -17.06 -14.51 4.70
C VAL A 74 -18.51 -14.54 4.17
N GLN A 75 -18.76 -15.24 3.06
CA GLN A 75 -20.07 -15.37 2.42
C GLN A 75 -20.73 -14.03 2.05
N ALA A 76 -19.92 -13.08 1.60
CA ALA A 76 -20.34 -11.74 1.18
C ALA A 76 -19.98 -11.45 -0.28
N THR A 77 -20.10 -12.45 -1.16
CA THR A 77 -19.66 -12.39 -2.57
C THR A 77 -20.33 -11.23 -3.34
N ASP A 78 -21.64 -11.02 -3.15
CA ASP A 78 -22.35 -9.94 -3.84
C ASP A 78 -21.79 -8.57 -3.45
N ARG A 79 -21.45 -8.37 -2.16
CA ARG A 79 -20.87 -7.11 -1.67
C ARG A 79 -19.46 -6.89 -2.20
N SER A 80 -18.64 -7.93 -2.23
CA SER A 80 -17.27 -7.82 -2.77
C SER A 80 -17.31 -7.56 -4.29
N THR A 81 -18.20 -8.22 -5.02
CA THR A 81 -18.40 -7.98 -6.46
C THR A 81 -18.84 -6.55 -6.74
N ALA A 82 -19.84 -6.05 -6.02
CA ALA A 82 -20.29 -4.66 -6.16
C ALA A 82 -19.18 -3.66 -5.85
N LEU A 83 -18.38 -3.90 -4.81
CA LEU A 83 -17.26 -3.05 -4.44
C LEU A 83 -16.17 -3.02 -5.52
N ILE A 84 -15.80 -4.18 -6.08
CA ILE A 84 -14.85 -4.30 -7.18
C ILE A 84 -15.36 -3.56 -8.42
N GLN A 85 -16.64 -3.72 -8.76
CA GLN A 85 -17.25 -3.00 -9.88
C GLN A 85 -17.19 -1.49 -9.68
N GLN A 86 -17.49 -1.00 -8.48
CA GLN A 86 -17.40 0.42 -8.15
C GLN A 86 -15.97 0.95 -8.32
N PHE A 87 -14.96 0.22 -7.85
CA PHE A 87 -13.56 0.61 -8.01
C PHE A 87 -13.14 0.61 -9.48
N ASN A 88 -13.49 -0.44 -10.25
CA ASN A 88 -13.19 -0.51 -11.67
C ASN A 88 -13.81 0.66 -12.45
N GLN A 89 -15.06 1.02 -12.15
CA GLN A 89 -15.72 2.17 -12.76
C GLN A 89 -14.99 3.48 -12.42
N GLY A 90 -14.59 3.67 -11.15
CA GLY A 90 -13.82 4.84 -10.72
C GLY A 90 -12.46 4.93 -11.43
N LEU A 91 -11.72 3.83 -11.50
CA LEU A 91 -10.43 3.79 -12.20
C LEU A 91 -10.59 4.06 -13.70
N ALA A 92 -11.64 3.51 -14.34
CA ALA A 92 -11.93 3.77 -15.76
C ALA A 92 -12.25 5.24 -16.02
N GLN A 93 -13.01 5.90 -15.15
CA GLN A 93 -13.32 7.33 -15.25
C GLN A 93 -12.05 8.18 -15.12
N ILE A 94 -11.19 7.87 -14.15
CA ILE A 94 -9.90 8.57 -13.96
C ILE A 94 -9.01 8.37 -15.18
N SER A 95 -8.90 7.13 -15.68
CA SER A 95 -8.10 6.81 -16.86
C SER A 95 -8.60 7.55 -18.10
N ALA A 96 -9.92 7.63 -18.31
CA ALA A 96 -10.51 8.38 -19.42
C ALA A 96 -10.17 9.89 -19.32
N LEU A 97 -10.25 10.47 -18.11
CA LEU A 97 -9.84 11.86 -17.90
C LEU A 97 -8.34 12.05 -18.16
N ALA A 98 -7.51 11.13 -17.72
CA ALA A 98 -6.07 11.17 -17.92
C ALA A 98 -5.67 11.19 -19.41
N GLN A 99 -6.45 10.54 -20.30
CA GLN A 99 -6.22 10.56 -21.74
C GLN A 99 -6.38 11.96 -22.38
N THR A 100 -7.02 12.89 -21.68
CA THR A 100 -7.16 14.29 -22.15
C THR A 100 -5.91 15.13 -21.87
N PHE A 101 -4.97 14.63 -21.08
CA PHE A 101 -3.75 15.37 -20.73
C PHE A 101 -2.81 15.50 -21.92
N LYS A 102 -2.32 16.71 -22.16
CA LYS A 102 -1.36 16.99 -23.24
C LYS A 102 -0.01 16.35 -23.01
N ARG A 103 0.38 16.12 -21.76
CA ARG A 103 1.59 15.43 -21.34
C ARG A 103 1.35 14.69 -20.01
N LYS A 104 2.14 13.68 -19.77
CA LYS A 104 2.16 12.99 -18.47
C LYS A 104 3.05 13.76 -17.50
N PRO A 105 2.54 14.23 -16.36
CA PRO A 105 3.40 14.82 -15.34
C PRO A 105 4.28 13.74 -14.71
N LYS A 106 5.53 14.07 -14.42
CA LYS A 106 6.45 13.23 -13.65
C LYS A 106 6.11 13.34 -12.17
N ILE A 107 5.91 12.20 -11.51
CA ILE A 107 5.49 12.15 -10.11
C ILE A 107 6.55 11.42 -9.29
N TYR A 108 7.06 12.08 -8.25
CA TYR A 108 7.78 11.43 -7.19
C TYR A 108 6.83 11.16 -6.03
N PHE A 109 6.57 9.89 -5.74
CA PHE A 109 5.82 9.48 -4.56
C PHE A 109 6.79 8.99 -3.49
N GLU A 110 6.76 9.62 -2.32
CA GLU A 110 7.60 9.32 -1.17
C GLU A 110 6.79 8.58 -0.11
N GLU A 111 7.04 7.27 0.05
CA GLU A 111 6.42 6.42 1.07
C GLU A 111 7.03 6.66 2.45
N TRP A 112 8.31 7.04 2.48
CA TRP A 112 9.05 7.39 3.68
C TRP A 112 10.18 8.36 3.35
N HIS A 113 10.57 9.22 4.30
CA HIS A 113 11.48 10.33 4.03
C HIS A 113 12.93 10.10 4.50
N GLU A 114 13.18 9.18 5.45
CA GLU A 114 14.51 8.96 6.01
C GLU A 114 14.72 7.49 6.38
N PRO A 115 15.41 6.73 5.52
CA PRO A 115 15.84 7.10 4.17
C PRO A 115 14.64 7.29 3.21
N PRO A 116 14.80 8.04 2.09
CA PRO A 116 13.73 8.22 1.13
C PRO A 116 13.40 6.88 0.45
N ILE A 117 12.12 6.48 0.52
CA ILE A 117 11.60 5.23 -0.05
C ILE A 117 10.56 5.60 -1.09
N SER A 118 10.71 5.07 -2.30
CA SER A 118 9.74 5.22 -3.38
C SER A 118 8.50 4.33 -3.15
N CYS A 119 7.45 4.56 -3.95
CA CYS A 119 6.19 3.84 -3.79
C CYS A 119 6.28 2.36 -4.18
N ILE A 120 5.33 1.59 -3.64
CA ILE A 120 5.09 0.20 -4.00
C ILE A 120 4.28 0.10 -5.30
N GLN A 121 4.29 -1.07 -5.94
CA GLN A 121 3.73 -1.33 -7.26
C GLN A 121 2.31 -0.79 -7.47
N TRP A 122 1.35 -1.08 -6.58
CA TRP A 122 -0.03 -0.59 -6.78
C TRP A 122 -0.14 0.93 -6.78
N VAL A 123 0.75 1.65 -6.06
CA VAL A 123 0.79 3.11 -6.08
C VAL A 123 1.34 3.61 -7.40
N SER A 124 2.40 2.98 -7.92
CA SER A 124 2.95 3.27 -9.25
C SER A 124 1.91 3.03 -10.34
N GLU A 125 1.16 1.91 -10.28
CA GLU A 125 0.05 1.61 -11.19
C GLU A 125 -1.07 2.68 -11.13
N LEU A 126 -1.42 3.15 -9.91
CA LEU A 126 -2.41 4.21 -9.74
C LEU A 126 -1.94 5.56 -10.28
N ILE A 127 -0.64 5.87 -10.16
CA ILE A 127 -0.04 7.06 -10.80
C ILE A 127 -0.21 6.98 -12.32
N GLU A 128 0.06 5.82 -12.92
CA GLU A 128 -0.10 5.62 -14.36
C GLU A 128 -1.57 5.69 -14.81
N ILE A 129 -2.48 5.08 -14.06
CA ILE A 129 -3.93 5.15 -14.32
C ILE A 129 -4.42 6.60 -14.27
N ALA A 130 -3.86 7.40 -13.36
CA ALA A 130 -4.15 8.82 -13.23
C ALA A 130 -3.45 9.69 -14.29
N GLY A 131 -2.73 9.10 -15.23
CA GLY A 131 -2.06 9.80 -16.33
C GLY A 131 -0.71 10.40 -15.99
N GLY A 132 -0.12 10.02 -14.85
CA GLY A 132 1.23 10.40 -14.46
C GLY A 132 2.29 9.42 -14.95
N GLU A 133 3.55 9.80 -14.73
CA GLU A 133 4.74 8.97 -14.90
C GLU A 133 5.45 8.87 -13.55
N ASP A 134 5.55 7.66 -12.99
CA ASP A 134 6.28 7.45 -11.75
C ASP A 134 7.78 7.59 -11.99
N CYS A 135 8.41 8.53 -11.27
CA CYS A 135 9.84 8.81 -11.40
C CYS A 135 10.75 7.63 -11.04
N PHE A 136 10.25 6.70 -10.19
CA PHE A 136 11.04 5.56 -9.70
C PHE A 136 10.30 4.23 -9.95
N LYS A 137 9.65 4.13 -11.10
CA LYS A 137 8.85 2.96 -11.51
C LYS A 137 9.64 1.66 -11.40
N GLU A 138 10.93 1.67 -11.73
CA GLU A 138 11.81 0.50 -11.67
C GLU A 138 11.95 -0.06 -10.24
N LEU A 139 11.89 0.79 -9.22
CA LEU A 139 11.95 0.37 -7.82
C LEU A 139 10.60 -0.17 -7.33
N SER A 140 9.49 0.22 -7.93
CA SER A 140 8.15 -0.13 -7.46
C SER A 140 7.87 -1.63 -7.51
N THR A 141 8.59 -2.40 -8.33
CA THR A 141 8.48 -3.86 -8.44
C THR A 141 9.04 -4.60 -7.23
N GLU A 142 9.90 -3.94 -6.45
CA GLU A 142 10.47 -4.50 -5.24
C GLU A 142 9.43 -4.56 -4.12
N SER A 143 9.31 -5.74 -3.49
CA SER A 143 8.27 -5.99 -2.48
C SER A 143 8.51 -5.26 -1.16
N LEU A 144 9.77 -5.13 -0.76
CA LEU A 144 10.14 -4.57 0.54
C LEU A 144 10.56 -3.10 0.45
N GLY A 145 10.15 -2.29 1.42
CA GLY A 145 10.54 -0.88 1.48
C GLY A 145 12.06 -0.65 1.47
N LYS A 146 12.83 -1.54 2.12
CA LYS A 146 14.31 -1.46 2.11
C LYS A 146 14.93 -1.56 0.72
N ASP A 147 14.27 -2.27 -0.20
CA ASP A 147 14.75 -2.49 -1.56
C ASP A 147 14.27 -1.39 -2.52
N ARG A 148 13.37 -0.49 -2.03
CA ARG A 148 12.89 0.71 -2.73
C ARG A 148 13.53 2.00 -2.19
N ILE A 149 14.60 1.88 -1.39
CA ILE A 149 15.34 3.05 -0.91
C ILE A 149 16.04 3.73 -2.09
N ILE A 150 15.85 5.04 -2.21
CA ILE A 150 16.57 5.88 -3.17
C ILE A 150 17.96 6.15 -2.56
N ALA A 151 18.97 5.42 -3.03
CA ALA A 151 20.31 5.44 -2.46
C ALA A 151 20.97 6.81 -2.53
N ASN A 152 20.71 7.58 -3.59
CA ASN A 152 21.17 8.93 -3.76
C ASN A 152 19.98 9.88 -3.88
N PRO A 153 19.65 10.67 -2.84
CA PRO A 153 18.53 11.62 -2.88
C PRO A 153 18.61 12.66 -4.02
N ASN A 154 19.81 12.95 -4.53
CA ASN A 154 19.97 13.84 -5.68
C ASN A 154 19.34 13.28 -6.97
N GLU A 155 19.08 11.98 -7.04
CA GLU A 155 18.35 11.41 -8.16
C GLU A 155 16.93 11.98 -8.29
N VAL A 156 16.28 12.32 -7.19
CA VAL A 156 14.97 12.98 -7.22
C VAL A 156 15.05 14.29 -7.98
N ILE A 157 16.12 15.08 -7.71
CA ILE A 157 16.36 16.36 -8.39
C ILE A 157 16.66 16.12 -9.87
N THR A 158 17.53 15.15 -10.17
CA THR A 158 17.94 14.83 -11.55
C THR A 158 16.74 14.34 -12.40
N ARG A 159 15.82 13.54 -11.81
CA ARG A 159 14.62 13.06 -12.49
C ARG A 159 13.58 14.17 -12.69
N ASN A 160 13.74 15.29 -11.99
CA ASN A 160 12.98 16.51 -12.13
C ASN A 160 11.44 16.29 -12.12
N PRO A 161 10.86 15.83 -10.99
CA PRO A 161 9.43 15.62 -10.88
C PRO A 161 8.63 16.92 -11.01
N ASP A 162 7.49 16.85 -11.69
CA ASP A 162 6.51 17.95 -11.72
C ASP A 162 5.73 18.04 -10.40
N ILE A 163 5.51 16.86 -9.76
CA ILE A 163 4.71 16.75 -8.53
C ILE A 163 5.45 15.83 -7.54
N ILE A 164 5.51 16.26 -6.29
CA ILE A 164 6.01 15.47 -5.17
C ILE A 164 4.83 15.14 -4.25
N MET A 165 4.61 13.85 -4.01
CA MET A 165 3.56 13.34 -3.12
C MET A 165 4.20 12.58 -1.96
N GLY A 166 3.97 13.03 -0.72
CA GLY A 166 4.43 12.33 0.47
C GLY A 166 3.26 11.62 1.17
N SER A 167 3.42 10.34 1.51
CA SER A 167 2.46 9.55 2.28
C SER A 167 3.17 8.70 3.32
N TRP A 168 3.61 9.33 4.39
CA TRP A 168 4.40 8.66 5.43
C TRP A 168 3.52 7.92 6.42
N CYS A 169 3.80 6.63 6.60
CA CYS A 169 3.02 5.76 7.48
C CYS A 169 3.05 6.22 8.93
N GLY A 170 1.89 6.65 9.46
CA GLY A 170 1.73 7.06 10.86
C GLY A 170 2.35 8.40 11.24
N ARG A 171 2.89 9.16 10.31
CA ARG A 171 3.46 10.50 10.55
C ARG A 171 2.70 11.57 9.78
N LYS A 172 2.65 12.77 10.35
CA LYS A 172 2.19 13.97 9.64
C LYS A 172 3.31 14.45 8.72
N LEU A 173 2.94 14.87 7.52
CA LEU A 173 3.87 15.51 6.59
C LEU A 173 4.39 16.79 7.25
N ASP A 174 5.70 16.85 7.48
CA ASP A 174 6.33 18.09 7.97
C ASP A 174 6.78 18.93 6.78
N ARG A 175 6.22 20.14 6.65
CA ARG A 175 6.60 21.10 5.59
C ARG A 175 8.08 21.47 5.60
N LYS A 176 8.78 21.27 6.71
CA LYS A 176 10.22 21.57 6.80
C LYS A 176 11.08 20.50 6.13
N SER A 177 10.63 19.23 6.15
CA SER A 177 11.35 18.11 5.52
C SER A 177 11.10 18.02 4.00
N THR A 178 10.05 18.67 3.48
CA THR A 178 9.76 18.74 2.04
C THR A 178 10.47 19.90 1.33
N ARG A 179 11.22 20.72 2.03
CA ARG A 179 12.12 21.71 1.40
C ARG A 179 13.38 20.98 0.91
N LEU A 180 13.33 20.41 -0.27
CA LEU A 180 14.51 20.31 -1.14
C LEU A 180 15.04 21.74 -1.24
N ASN A 181 16.22 21.99 -0.67
CA ASN A 181 16.83 23.31 -0.60
C ASN A 181 16.85 23.96 -2.00
N SER A 182 15.92 24.88 -2.23
CA SER A 182 15.95 25.83 -3.35
C SER A 182 16.85 27.02 -3.02
N SER A 183 17.97 26.80 -2.36
CA SER A 183 18.97 27.82 -2.06
C SER A 183 20.31 27.44 -2.67
N HIS A 184 20.40 27.52 -3.99
CA HIS A 184 21.62 27.86 -4.72
C HIS A 184 21.22 28.63 -5.96
N THR A 185 21.03 29.92 -5.78
CA THR A 185 21.30 30.91 -6.82
C THR A 185 22.74 31.35 -6.66
#